data_c69abde0658069a58fb9d774b13d2230
#
_entry.id   c69abde0658069a58fb9d774b13d2230
#
_cell.length_a   1.000
_cell.length_b   1.000
_cell.length_c   1.000
_cell.angle_alpha   90.00
_cell.angle_beta   90.00
_cell.angle_gamma   90.00
#
_symmetry.space_group_name_H-M   'P 1'
#
loop_
_entity.id
_entity.type
_entity.pdbx_description
1 polymer ?
#
loop_
_entity_poly.entity_id
_entity_poly.type
_entity_poly.pdbx_seq_one_letter_code
_entity_poly.pdbx_strand_id
1 'polypeptide(L)'
;MAERMNRRRFLKHGVALAGAGGLAATPVAQVAGAEPPDIAPSMRAPGAGMSEYGSPAKYERAVTRTFIRSQPGTTGSGASRTPLESLEGVITPSGLHFERHHSGVPDIDPTSHRLLIHGMVKRPLLFSVDALLRYPMVSRVHFLECSGNSQLMYQTMPPNVTAGQAHGLVSGSEWTGVPLRLLLEEAGADPAAAWLLAEGADAAAMSRSVPMAKAMDDAMLALFQNGERLRPENGYPIRLFLPGYEGNMSVKWLRRIKVTPTPTMTKDETSRYTDLQADGKSLMFTYPMEVKSLITRPSHGLTLRGPGVQAVTGLAWSGNGTITRVEVSTDGGRAWTRAELAAPVLPRALTRFRLAWKWDGQPAVLKSRATDDTGAVQPERAKFIADHGQNGVFHYHGIVAWGVQANGEVKHVYP
;
A
#
# COMPACT_ATOMS: atom_id res chain seq x y z
N MET A 1 3.32 -26.62 -41.93
CA MET A 1 1.92 -27.05 -41.84
C MET A 1 1.55 -27.20 -40.35
N ALA A 2 0.88 -26.22 -39.81
CA ALA A 2 0.45 -26.25 -38.41
C ALA A 2 -1.02 -26.74 -38.34
N GLU A 3 -1.21 -27.91 -37.80
CA GLU A 3 -2.52 -28.54 -37.61
C GLU A 3 -3.31 -27.76 -36.55
N ARG A 4 -4.45 -27.20 -36.95
CA ARG A 4 -5.40 -26.51 -36.05
C ARG A 4 -6.07 -27.56 -35.14
N MET A 5 -5.72 -27.51 -33.86
CA MET A 5 -6.32 -28.35 -32.82
C MET A 5 -7.79 -27.94 -32.59
N ASN A 6 -8.72 -28.86 -32.81
CA ASN A 6 -10.16 -28.63 -32.72
C ASN A 6 -10.62 -28.64 -31.23
N ARG A 7 -11.45 -27.65 -30.83
CA ARG A 7 -12.00 -27.46 -29.47
C ARG A 7 -12.60 -28.74 -28.83
N ARG A 8 -13.16 -29.66 -29.66
CA ARG A 8 -13.68 -30.93 -29.17
C ARG A 8 -12.63 -31.95 -28.71
N ARG A 9 -11.37 -31.83 -29.18
CA ARG A 9 -10.27 -32.69 -28.71
C ARG A 9 -9.69 -32.23 -27.38
N PHE A 10 -9.69 -30.93 -27.11
CA PHE A 10 -9.22 -30.34 -25.85
C PHE A 10 -10.06 -30.81 -24.65
N LEU A 11 -11.39 -30.91 -24.82
CA LEU A 11 -12.30 -31.35 -23.76
C LEU A 11 -12.23 -32.87 -23.47
N LYS A 12 -11.73 -33.68 -24.41
CA LYS A 12 -11.59 -35.15 -24.20
C LYS A 12 -10.28 -35.55 -23.52
N HIS A 13 -9.26 -34.69 -23.48
CA HIS A 13 -7.96 -34.99 -22.84
C HIS A 13 -7.85 -34.44 -21.42
N GLY A 14 -8.80 -33.63 -20.93
CA GLY A 14 -8.86 -33.12 -19.57
C GLY A 14 -9.39 -34.09 -18.49
N VAL A 15 -9.82 -35.28 -18.88
CA VAL A 15 -10.48 -36.26 -17.94
C VAL A 15 -9.58 -37.43 -17.54
N ALA A 16 -8.34 -37.54 -18.07
CA ALA A 16 -7.52 -38.72 -17.89
C ALA A 16 -6.30 -38.58 -16.97
N LEU A 17 -6.28 -37.55 -16.09
CA LEU A 17 -5.19 -37.36 -15.08
C LEU A 17 -5.75 -37.09 -13.68
N ALA A 18 -6.75 -37.87 -13.26
CA ALA A 18 -7.22 -37.93 -11.88
C ALA A 18 -7.04 -39.37 -11.36
N GLY A 19 -5.80 -39.69 -11.04
CA GLY A 19 -5.40 -40.91 -10.40
C GLY A 19 -4.43 -40.68 -9.27
N ALA A 20 -4.88 -40.89 -8.02
CA ALA A 20 -4.12 -41.05 -6.78
C ALA A 20 -3.56 -39.78 -6.14
N GLY A 21 -4.41 -39.09 -5.40
CA GLY A 21 -4.06 -38.11 -4.39
C GLY A 21 -5.35 -37.55 -3.78
N GLY A 22 -5.89 -38.21 -2.75
CA GLY A 22 -7.17 -37.83 -2.12
C GLY A 22 -7.12 -36.48 -1.44
N LEU A 23 -7.27 -35.40 -2.19
CA LEU A 23 -7.79 -34.14 -1.69
C LEU A 23 -9.31 -34.25 -1.68
N ALA A 24 -9.90 -34.40 -0.50
CA ALA A 24 -11.32 -34.23 -0.33
C ALA A 24 -11.70 -32.80 -0.76
N ALA A 25 -12.09 -32.66 -2.03
CA ALA A 25 -12.81 -31.49 -2.46
C ALA A 25 -14.03 -31.36 -1.55
N THR A 26 -14.16 -30.25 -0.84
CA THR A 26 -15.45 -29.87 -0.24
C THR A 26 -16.48 -29.97 -1.36
N PRO A 27 -17.58 -30.72 -1.17
CA PRO A 27 -18.58 -30.81 -2.22
C PRO A 27 -19.10 -29.42 -2.51
N VAL A 28 -18.84 -28.91 -3.71
CA VAL A 28 -19.77 -27.97 -4.33
C VAL A 28 -21.11 -28.67 -4.16
N ALA A 29 -22.00 -28.08 -3.35
CA ALA A 29 -23.29 -28.68 -3.07
C ALA A 29 -23.94 -29.02 -4.42
N GLN A 30 -23.90 -30.29 -4.80
CA GLN A 30 -24.72 -30.79 -5.88
C GLN A 30 -26.14 -30.70 -5.35
N VAL A 31 -26.86 -29.68 -5.80
CA VAL A 31 -28.32 -29.63 -5.64
C VAL A 31 -28.85 -30.72 -6.58
N ALA A 32 -28.91 -31.95 -6.05
CA ALA A 32 -29.51 -33.05 -6.76
C ALA A 32 -30.99 -32.75 -6.95
N GLY A 33 -31.46 -32.62 -8.21
CA GLY A 33 -32.87 -32.51 -8.55
C GLY A 33 -33.44 -31.10 -8.69
N ALA A 34 -32.59 -30.03 -8.74
CA ALA A 34 -33.09 -28.75 -9.19
C ALA A 34 -33.23 -28.75 -10.71
N GLU A 35 -34.43 -28.56 -11.21
CA GLU A 35 -34.65 -28.15 -12.60
C GLU A 35 -33.72 -26.93 -12.90
N PRO A 36 -33.18 -26.80 -14.14
CA PRO A 36 -32.38 -25.63 -14.48
C PRO A 36 -33.19 -24.40 -14.09
N PRO A 37 -32.56 -23.45 -13.33
CA PRO A 37 -33.29 -22.32 -12.80
C PRO A 37 -33.98 -21.62 -13.97
N ASP A 38 -35.28 -21.38 -13.82
CA ASP A 38 -36.07 -20.52 -14.70
C ASP A 38 -35.28 -19.28 -15.08
N ILE A 39 -35.53 -18.72 -16.24
CA ILE A 39 -34.80 -17.54 -16.76
C ILE A 39 -34.54 -16.54 -15.63
N ALA A 40 -33.24 -16.28 -15.34
CA ALA A 40 -32.85 -15.39 -14.25
C ALA A 40 -33.56 -14.03 -14.39
N PRO A 41 -33.97 -13.35 -13.31
CA PRO A 41 -34.65 -12.06 -13.40
C PRO A 41 -33.90 -11.03 -14.24
N SER A 42 -32.56 -11.04 -14.20
CA SER A 42 -31.69 -10.17 -14.99
C SER A 42 -31.73 -10.43 -16.51
N MET A 43 -32.27 -11.56 -16.95
CA MET A 43 -32.45 -11.91 -18.37
C MET A 43 -33.83 -11.53 -18.92
N ARG A 44 -34.73 -11.02 -18.07
CA ARG A 44 -36.12 -10.73 -18.43
C ARG A 44 -36.34 -9.34 -19.01
N ALA A 45 -35.33 -8.44 -18.79
CA ALA A 45 -35.36 -7.08 -19.31
C ALA A 45 -33.94 -6.60 -19.64
N PRO A 46 -33.79 -5.66 -20.59
CA PRO A 46 -32.50 -5.02 -20.85
C PRO A 46 -31.93 -4.37 -19.61
N GLY A 47 -30.61 -4.42 -19.46
CA GLY A 47 -29.89 -3.72 -18.39
C GLY A 47 -29.79 -2.21 -18.60
N ALA A 48 -29.03 -1.53 -17.74
CA ALA A 48 -28.72 -0.11 -17.88
C ALA A 48 -27.84 0.15 -19.11
N GLY A 49 -27.95 1.36 -19.66
CA GLY A 49 -27.08 1.82 -20.76
C GLY A 49 -25.61 1.98 -20.33
N MET A 50 -24.76 2.33 -21.28
CA MET A 50 -23.34 2.62 -21.08
C MET A 50 -23.17 3.88 -20.21
N SER A 51 -22.08 3.93 -19.44
CA SER A 51 -21.68 5.11 -18.63
C SER A 51 -20.36 5.69 -19.18
N GLU A 52 -20.16 7.00 -19.04
CA GLU A 52 -18.93 7.69 -19.45
C GLU A 52 -17.71 7.26 -18.61
N TYR A 53 -17.93 6.99 -17.31
CA TYR A 53 -16.90 6.49 -16.40
C TYR A 53 -17.50 5.39 -15.53
N GLY A 54 -16.83 4.23 -15.52
CA GLY A 54 -17.31 3.06 -14.78
C GLY A 54 -17.36 3.28 -13.27
N SER A 55 -18.29 2.63 -12.62
CA SER A 55 -18.40 2.62 -11.16
C SER A 55 -18.49 1.17 -10.65
N PRO A 56 -18.12 0.91 -9.37
CA PRO A 56 -18.31 -0.39 -8.78
C PRO A 56 -19.77 -0.87 -8.85
N ALA A 57 -19.97 -2.18 -8.97
CA ALA A 57 -21.30 -2.79 -8.93
C ALA A 57 -22.06 -2.28 -7.69
N LYS A 58 -23.39 -2.09 -7.83
CA LYS A 58 -24.21 -1.57 -6.73
C LYS A 58 -24.11 -2.36 -5.41
N TYR A 59 -23.80 -3.66 -5.51
CA TYR A 59 -23.63 -4.55 -4.37
C TYR A 59 -22.26 -4.44 -3.70
N GLU A 60 -21.27 -3.80 -4.36
CA GLU A 60 -19.92 -3.56 -3.85
C GLU A 60 -19.74 -2.11 -3.31
N ARG A 61 -20.81 -1.32 -3.25
CA ARG A 61 -20.76 0.07 -2.77
C ARG A 61 -20.35 0.21 -1.30
N ALA A 62 -20.42 -0.87 -0.52
CA ALA A 62 -19.94 -0.90 0.86
C ALA A 62 -18.41 -0.94 0.97
N VAL A 63 -17.69 -1.31 -0.12
CA VAL A 63 -16.24 -1.26 -0.17
C VAL A 63 -15.79 0.19 -0.35
N THR A 64 -15.52 0.85 0.75
CA THR A 64 -15.15 2.27 0.81
C THR A 64 -13.96 2.49 1.73
N ARG A 65 -13.29 3.64 1.57
CA ARG A 65 -12.27 4.08 2.52
C ARG A 65 -12.89 4.35 3.89
N THR A 66 -12.16 4.04 4.95
CA THR A 66 -12.54 4.42 6.32
C THR A 66 -11.94 5.78 6.66
N PHE A 67 -12.76 6.70 7.15
CA PHE A 67 -12.33 8.05 7.52
C PHE A 67 -11.98 8.15 9.00
N ILE A 68 -10.84 8.80 9.27
CA ILE A 68 -10.49 9.27 10.61
C ILE A 68 -10.52 10.78 10.56
N ARG A 69 -11.42 11.37 11.34
CA ARG A 69 -11.54 12.82 11.42
C ARG A 69 -10.26 13.44 11.97
N SER A 70 -9.97 14.66 11.48
CA SER A 70 -8.85 15.47 11.93
C SER A 70 -8.90 15.80 13.42
N GLN A 71 -7.76 16.23 13.93
CA GLN A 71 -7.72 16.87 15.24
C GLN A 71 -8.50 18.18 15.24
N PRO A 72 -9.16 18.56 16.35
CA PRO A 72 -9.89 19.82 16.45
C PRO A 72 -9.01 21.02 16.06
N GLY A 73 -9.59 21.94 15.30
CA GLY A 73 -8.96 23.20 14.92
C GLY A 73 -8.20 23.21 13.58
N THR A 74 -8.07 22.10 12.87
CA THR A 74 -7.37 22.06 11.57
C THR A 74 -8.36 21.73 10.45
N THR A 75 -8.82 22.74 9.74
CA THR A 75 -9.72 22.57 8.60
C THR A 75 -9.10 21.70 7.51
N GLY A 76 -9.83 20.68 7.04
CA GLY A 76 -9.41 19.79 5.97
C GLY A 76 -8.28 18.81 6.33
N SER A 77 -7.73 18.85 7.57
CA SER A 77 -6.80 17.81 8.02
C SER A 77 -7.52 16.50 8.25
N GLY A 78 -6.87 15.38 8.00
CA GLY A 78 -7.44 14.06 8.25
C GLY A 78 -6.76 12.94 7.49
N ALA A 79 -7.34 11.76 7.63
CA ALA A 79 -6.90 10.57 6.92
C ALA A 79 -8.10 9.71 6.50
N SER A 80 -8.02 9.12 5.30
CA SER A 80 -8.85 8.00 4.90
C SER A 80 -7.97 6.77 4.67
N ARG A 81 -8.50 5.58 4.90
CA ARG A 81 -7.74 4.33 4.89
C ARG A 81 -8.28 3.37 3.84
N THR A 82 -7.36 2.70 3.16
CA THR A 82 -7.64 1.61 2.23
C THR A 82 -8.29 0.43 2.95
N PRO A 83 -9.41 -0.13 2.47
CA PRO A 83 -10.08 -1.29 3.07
C PRO A 83 -9.34 -2.59 2.70
N LEU A 84 -8.18 -2.85 3.31
CA LEU A 84 -7.24 -3.93 2.94
C LEU A 84 -7.87 -5.32 2.94
N GLU A 85 -8.79 -5.59 3.86
CA GLU A 85 -9.52 -6.85 3.97
C GLU A 85 -10.53 -7.08 2.86
N SER A 86 -10.90 -6.04 2.12
CA SER A 86 -11.88 -6.10 1.03
C SER A 86 -11.24 -6.14 -0.36
N LEU A 87 -9.92 -6.02 -0.45
CA LEU A 87 -9.21 -5.93 -1.72
C LEU A 87 -8.37 -7.18 -2.00
N GLU A 88 -8.22 -7.49 -3.28
CA GLU A 88 -7.32 -8.52 -3.82
C GLU A 88 -6.26 -7.90 -4.73
N GLY A 89 -5.23 -8.69 -5.08
CA GLY A 89 -4.11 -8.23 -5.89
C GLY A 89 -3.17 -7.28 -5.14
N VAL A 90 -2.42 -6.48 -5.90
CA VAL A 90 -1.39 -5.58 -5.37
C VAL A 90 -1.61 -4.12 -5.81
N ILE A 91 -2.58 -3.89 -6.69
CA ILE A 91 -2.97 -2.55 -7.14
C ILE A 91 -4.25 -2.13 -6.40
N THR A 92 -4.19 -1.02 -5.70
CA THR A 92 -5.33 -0.39 -5.07
C THR A 92 -6.04 0.49 -6.10
N PRO A 93 -7.36 0.34 -6.32
CA PRO A 93 -8.11 1.30 -7.15
C PRO A 93 -7.87 2.74 -6.69
N SER A 94 -7.68 3.69 -7.61
CA SER A 94 -7.34 5.08 -7.27
C SER A 94 -8.34 5.70 -6.30
N GLY A 95 -9.64 5.38 -6.45
CA GLY A 95 -10.70 5.85 -5.55
C GLY A 95 -10.68 5.22 -4.13
N LEU A 96 -9.90 4.15 -3.91
CA LEU A 96 -9.73 3.49 -2.61
C LEU A 96 -8.31 3.67 -2.05
N HIS A 97 -7.43 4.37 -2.77
CA HIS A 97 -6.10 4.74 -2.28
C HIS A 97 -6.22 5.62 -1.04
N PHE A 98 -5.44 5.36 0.00
CA PHE A 98 -5.51 6.13 1.23
C PHE A 98 -5.17 7.61 1.01
N GLU A 99 -5.71 8.45 1.87
CA GLU A 99 -5.40 9.88 1.92
C GLU A 99 -4.84 10.26 3.29
N ARG A 100 -3.95 11.24 3.31
CA ARG A 100 -3.49 11.94 4.50
C ARG A 100 -3.21 13.40 4.15
N HIS A 101 -3.96 14.31 4.78
CA HIS A 101 -3.86 15.74 4.54
C HIS A 101 -3.58 16.50 5.84
N HIS A 102 -2.80 17.59 5.74
CA HIS A 102 -2.54 18.49 6.86
C HIS A 102 -3.45 19.72 6.85
N SER A 103 -3.97 20.12 5.68
CA SER A 103 -4.85 21.27 5.49
C SER A 103 -5.78 21.11 4.28
N GLY A 104 -6.26 19.89 4.07
CA GLY A 104 -7.20 19.58 3.01
C GLY A 104 -6.56 19.35 1.64
N VAL A 105 -7.41 19.31 0.63
CA VAL A 105 -7.05 19.11 -0.78
C VAL A 105 -7.21 20.47 -1.47
N PRO A 106 -6.13 21.08 -1.98
CA PRO A 106 -6.24 22.34 -2.72
C PRO A 106 -6.86 22.11 -4.10
N ASP A 107 -7.62 23.09 -4.55
CA ASP A 107 -8.08 23.17 -5.94
C ASP A 107 -7.00 23.89 -6.77
N ILE A 108 -6.35 23.15 -7.66
CA ILE A 108 -5.21 23.65 -8.44
C ILE A 108 -5.53 23.57 -9.93
N ASP A 109 -5.58 24.74 -10.59
CA ASP A 109 -5.64 24.83 -12.03
C ASP A 109 -4.26 24.47 -12.65
N PRO A 110 -4.16 23.37 -13.44
CA PRO A 110 -2.91 22.92 -14.03
C PRO A 110 -2.35 23.92 -15.05
N THR A 111 -3.18 24.78 -15.63
CA THR A 111 -2.73 25.78 -16.61
C THR A 111 -1.91 26.89 -15.99
N SER A 112 -2.20 27.22 -14.72
CA SER A 112 -1.49 28.24 -13.93
C SER A 112 -0.42 27.64 -13.02
N HIS A 113 -0.48 26.35 -12.68
CA HIS A 113 0.47 25.69 -11.80
C HIS A 113 1.88 25.62 -12.40
N ARG A 114 2.89 25.89 -11.59
CA ARG A 114 4.30 25.87 -11.99
C ARG A 114 5.15 25.13 -10.97
N LEU A 115 6.15 24.41 -11.47
CA LEU A 115 7.22 23.80 -10.69
C LEU A 115 8.51 24.60 -10.89
N LEU A 116 9.05 25.16 -9.81
CA LEU A 116 10.33 25.83 -9.81
C LEU A 116 11.43 24.89 -9.29
N ILE A 117 12.49 24.69 -10.07
CA ILE A 117 13.75 24.06 -9.65
C ILE A 117 14.82 25.13 -9.56
N HIS A 118 15.43 25.33 -8.38
CA HIS A 118 16.42 26.38 -8.13
C HIS A 118 17.41 25.99 -7.01
N GLY A 119 18.22 26.94 -6.56
CA GLY A 119 19.25 26.74 -5.53
C GLY A 119 20.61 26.45 -6.17
N MET A 120 21.31 25.41 -5.74
CA MET A 120 22.58 24.98 -6.30
C MET A 120 22.41 24.34 -7.68
N VAL A 121 22.04 25.15 -8.66
CA VAL A 121 21.85 24.74 -10.08
C VAL A 121 22.49 25.82 -10.97
N LYS A 122 22.95 25.42 -12.15
CA LYS A 122 23.48 26.36 -13.14
C LYS A 122 22.39 27.30 -13.68
N ARG A 123 21.18 26.80 -13.85
CA ARG A 123 20.03 27.54 -14.40
C ARG A 123 18.79 27.20 -13.58
N PRO A 124 18.19 28.16 -12.86
CA PRO A 124 16.83 27.95 -12.35
C PRO A 124 15.86 27.68 -13.50
N LEU A 125 15.00 26.66 -13.35
CA LEU A 125 14.02 26.26 -14.34
C LEU A 125 12.61 26.34 -13.78
N LEU A 126 11.68 26.83 -14.61
CA LEU A 126 10.26 26.93 -14.29
C LEU A 126 9.46 26.10 -15.29
N PHE A 127 8.85 25.01 -14.83
CA PHE A 127 8.09 24.11 -15.66
C PHE A 127 6.58 24.35 -15.53
N SER A 128 5.87 24.39 -16.66
CA SER A 128 4.41 24.19 -16.69
C SER A 128 4.11 22.69 -16.68
N VAL A 129 2.88 22.33 -16.35
CA VAL A 129 2.41 20.94 -16.42
C VAL A 129 2.54 20.39 -17.86
N ASP A 130 2.17 21.20 -18.88
CA ASP A 130 2.28 20.83 -20.29
C ASP A 130 3.74 20.62 -20.74
N ALA A 131 4.69 21.37 -20.18
CA ALA A 131 6.10 21.13 -20.44
C ALA A 131 6.52 19.75 -19.92
N LEU A 132 6.12 19.38 -18.69
CA LEU A 132 6.44 18.10 -18.09
C LEU A 132 5.83 16.92 -18.87
N LEU A 133 4.64 17.07 -19.45
CA LEU A 133 3.99 16.05 -20.27
C LEU A 133 4.77 15.68 -21.54
N ARG A 134 5.74 16.49 -21.96
CA ARG A 134 6.61 16.27 -23.13
C ARG A 134 7.90 15.54 -22.81
N TYR A 135 8.24 15.36 -21.52
CA TYR A 135 9.43 14.63 -21.11
C TYR A 135 9.21 13.11 -21.22
N PRO A 136 10.30 12.33 -21.39
CA PRO A 136 10.22 10.89 -21.31
C PRO A 136 9.70 10.47 -19.93
N MET A 137 8.69 9.59 -19.91
CA MET A 137 8.10 9.08 -18.69
C MET A 137 8.45 7.61 -18.47
N VAL A 138 8.41 7.20 -17.22
CA VAL A 138 8.52 5.81 -16.80
C VAL A 138 7.29 5.42 -15.99
N SER A 139 6.85 4.16 -16.11
CA SER A 139 5.81 3.56 -15.26
C SER A 139 6.42 2.54 -14.34
N ARG A 140 6.05 2.58 -13.05
CA ARG A 140 6.53 1.65 -12.01
C ARG A 140 5.43 1.35 -11.02
N VAL A 141 5.33 0.08 -10.62
CA VAL A 141 4.42 -0.35 -9.54
C VAL A 141 5.16 -0.25 -8.22
N HIS A 142 4.65 0.58 -7.32
CA HIS A 142 5.21 0.77 -5.99
C HIS A 142 4.10 0.92 -4.95
N PHE A 143 4.42 0.59 -3.70
CA PHE A 143 3.56 0.98 -2.59
C PHE A 143 3.84 2.42 -2.16
N LEU A 144 2.85 3.01 -1.50
CA LEU A 144 2.98 4.22 -0.71
C LEU A 144 2.44 3.91 0.68
N GLU A 145 3.20 4.19 1.74
CA GLU A 145 2.79 4.00 3.13
C GLU A 145 3.04 5.29 3.92
N CYS A 146 2.05 5.74 4.68
CA CYS A 146 2.24 6.82 5.65
C CYS A 146 3.09 6.33 6.83
N SER A 147 4.05 7.12 7.29
CA SER A 147 4.86 6.78 8.48
C SER A 147 4.01 6.44 9.72
N GLY A 148 2.84 7.07 9.87
CA GLY A 148 1.89 6.78 10.94
C GLY A 148 1.00 5.56 10.72
N ASN A 149 1.24 4.76 9.69
CA ASN A 149 0.48 3.53 9.49
C ASN A 149 0.71 2.54 10.64
N SER A 150 -0.36 1.90 11.08
CA SER A 150 -0.32 0.95 12.22
C SER A 150 0.01 1.59 13.58
N GLN A 151 -0.11 2.91 13.74
CA GLN A 151 0.17 3.58 15.03
C GLN A 151 -0.64 3.02 16.21
N LEU A 152 -1.82 2.45 15.96
CA LEU A 152 -2.64 1.82 17.00
C LEU A 152 -1.95 0.62 17.66
N MET A 153 -0.95 0.03 17.02
CA MET A 153 -0.18 -1.10 17.55
C MET A 153 0.79 -0.72 18.66
N TYR A 154 1.06 0.58 18.87
CA TYR A 154 1.80 1.07 20.04
C TYR A 154 0.97 1.04 21.33
N GLN A 155 -0.37 0.94 21.24
CA GLN A 155 -1.23 0.86 22.41
C GLN A 155 -0.96 -0.41 23.24
N THR A 156 -1.23 -0.33 24.53
CA THR A 156 -1.05 -1.46 25.47
C THR A 156 -2.11 -2.55 25.29
N MET A 157 -3.29 -2.17 24.78
CA MET A 157 -4.39 -3.09 24.49
C MET A 157 -4.57 -3.27 22.98
N PRO A 158 -4.90 -4.50 22.52
CA PRO A 158 -5.20 -4.73 21.11
C PRO A 158 -6.38 -3.86 20.65
N PRO A 159 -6.28 -3.17 19.49
CA PRO A 159 -7.36 -2.34 19.00
C PRO A 159 -8.53 -3.17 18.48
N ASN A 160 -9.75 -2.69 18.70
CA ASN A 160 -10.99 -3.34 18.25
C ASN A 160 -11.46 -2.76 16.92
N VAL A 161 -10.66 -2.93 15.87
CA VAL A 161 -10.88 -2.34 14.53
C VAL A 161 -10.40 -3.29 13.43
N THR A 162 -10.90 -3.14 12.20
CA THR A 162 -10.53 -3.98 11.05
C THR A 162 -9.07 -3.79 10.62
N ALA A 163 -8.58 -4.69 9.77
CA ALA A 163 -7.23 -4.58 9.19
C ALA A 163 -7.05 -3.24 8.44
N GLY A 164 -8.02 -2.83 7.62
CA GLY A 164 -8.01 -1.54 6.93
C GLY A 164 -8.03 -0.36 7.88
N GLN A 165 -8.83 -0.42 8.94
CA GLN A 165 -8.89 0.65 9.94
C GLN A 165 -7.59 0.81 10.74
N ALA A 166 -6.89 -0.27 11.05
CA ALA A 166 -5.63 -0.20 11.79
C ALA A 166 -4.41 0.07 10.88
N HIS A 167 -4.38 -0.54 9.69
CA HIS A 167 -3.20 -0.65 8.84
C HIS A 167 -3.39 -0.08 7.42
N GLY A 168 -4.53 0.52 7.11
CA GLY A 168 -4.92 0.94 5.77
C GLY A 168 -4.30 2.27 5.28
N LEU A 169 -3.31 2.84 5.97
CA LEU A 169 -2.52 3.96 5.44
C LEU A 169 -1.39 3.45 4.53
N VAL A 170 -1.67 2.41 3.76
CA VAL A 170 -0.82 1.84 2.71
C VAL A 170 -1.66 1.48 1.50
N SER A 171 -1.11 1.72 0.30
CA SER A 171 -1.74 1.37 -0.99
C SER A 171 -0.67 1.07 -2.02
N GLY A 172 -0.98 0.18 -2.96
CA GLY A 172 -0.14 -0.09 -4.13
C GLY A 172 -0.72 0.57 -5.38
N SER A 173 0.12 1.14 -6.22
CA SER A 173 -0.32 1.76 -7.49
C SER A 173 0.77 1.66 -8.54
N GLU A 174 0.37 1.69 -9.81
CA GLU A 174 1.25 2.05 -10.88
C GLU A 174 1.37 3.59 -10.92
N TRP A 175 2.60 4.07 -10.81
CA TRP A 175 2.94 5.49 -10.91
C TRP A 175 3.64 5.75 -12.23
N THR A 176 3.15 6.76 -12.98
CA THR A 176 3.76 7.16 -14.25
C THR A 176 4.15 8.63 -14.19
N GLY A 177 5.40 8.92 -14.55
CA GLY A 177 5.91 10.28 -14.51
C GLY A 177 7.32 10.43 -15.01
N VAL A 178 7.85 11.63 -14.89
CA VAL A 178 9.18 12.04 -15.36
C VAL A 178 10.22 11.68 -14.29
N PRO A 179 11.29 10.93 -14.60
CA PRO A 179 12.41 10.73 -13.68
C PRO A 179 12.99 12.08 -13.25
N LEU A 180 13.06 12.34 -11.94
CA LEU A 180 13.51 13.64 -11.42
C LEU A 180 14.95 13.98 -11.86
N ARG A 181 15.81 12.99 -12.00
CA ARG A 181 17.19 13.16 -12.47
C ARG A 181 17.30 13.93 -13.78
N LEU A 182 16.37 13.71 -14.73
CA LEU A 182 16.39 14.40 -16.05
C LEU A 182 16.26 15.93 -15.87
N LEU A 183 15.39 16.35 -14.97
CA LEU A 183 15.17 17.79 -14.71
C LEU A 183 16.30 18.41 -13.89
N LEU A 184 16.89 17.66 -12.97
CA LEU A 184 18.07 18.10 -12.20
C LEU A 184 19.31 18.21 -13.09
N GLU A 185 19.52 17.27 -14.00
CA GLU A 185 20.57 17.32 -15.03
C GLU A 185 20.39 18.51 -15.95
N GLU A 186 19.16 18.76 -16.44
CA GLU A 186 18.87 19.93 -17.30
C GLU A 186 19.07 21.26 -16.58
N ALA A 187 18.67 21.35 -15.30
CA ALA A 187 18.96 22.53 -14.46
C ALA A 187 20.45 22.70 -14.20
N GLY A 188 21.24 21.66 -14.39
CA GLY A 188 22.67 21.62 -14.08
C GLY A 188 22.90 21.66 -12.60
N ALA A 189 22.32 20.71 -11.84
CA ALA A 189 22.52 20.58 -10.40
C ALA A 189 24.01 20.49 -10.08
N ASP A 190 24.46 21.26 -9.06
CA ASP A 190 25.84 21.30 -8.64
C ASP A 190 26.26 19.95 -8.04
N PRO A 191 27.39 19.36 -8.46
CA PRO A 191 27.88 18.11 -7.88
C PRO A 191 28.16 18.19 -6.35
N ALA A 192 28.38 19.37 -5.80
CA ALA A 192 28.52 19.57 -4.36
C ALA A 192 27.19 19.60 -3.60
N ALA A 193 26.06 19.60 -4.30
CA ALA A 193 24.75 19.55 -3.66
C ALA A 193 24.49 18.14 -3.12
N ALA A 194 24.17 18.03 -1.84
CA ALA A 194 23.89 16.75 -1.19
C ALA A 194 22.40 16.52 -0.90
N TRP A 195 21.58 17.56 -1.02
CA TRP A 195 20.15 17.53 -0.67
C TRP A 195 19.32 18.37 -1.62
N LEU A 196 18.02 18.13 -1.58
CA LEU A 196 17.02 19.04 -2.11
C LEU A 196 15.87 19.20 -1.10
N LEU A 197 15.25 20.38 -1.08
CA LEU A 197 14.00 20.65 -0.37
C LEU A 197 12.86 20.61 -1.37
N ALA A 198 11.90 19.69 -1.18
CA ALA A 198 10.66 19.61 -1.93
C ALA A 198 9.53 20.28 -1.13
N GLU A 199 8.71 21.12 -1.78
CA GLU A 199 7.62 21.86 -1.14
C GLU A 199 6.32 21.75 -1.94
N GLY A 200 5.21 21.47 -1.24
CA GLY A 200 3.86 21.42 -1.78
C GLY A 200 3.15 22.77 -1.84
N ALA A 201 2.09 22.86 -2.63
CA ALA A 201 1.26 24.07 -2.83
C ALA A 201 -0.03 24.05 -1.96
N ASP A 202 -0.10 23.19 -0.95
CA ASP A 202 -1.20 23.20 0.01
C ASP A 202 -0.97 24.25 1.12
N ALA A 203 -2.01 24.59 1.87
CA ALA A 203 -1.92 25.58 2.95
C ALA A 203 -0.98 25.13 4.10
N ALA A 204 -0.66 23.84 4.21
CA ALA A 204 0.36 23.36 5.15
C ALA A 204 1.78 23.63 4.67
N ALA A 205 1.99 23.91 3.39
CA ALA A 205 3.28 24.07 2.73
C ALA A 205 4.24 22.93 3.11
N MET A 206 3.74 21.69 3.00
CA MET A 206 4.50 20.49 3.36
C MET A 206 5.87 20.51 2.72
N SER A 207 6.93 20.41 3.52
CA SER A 207 8.31 20.58 3.05
C SER A 207 9.20 19.49 3.60
N ARG A 208 9.87 18.73 2.71
CA ARG A 208 10.75 17.62 3.10
C ARG A 208 12.12 17.73 2.43
N SER A 209 13.16 17.42 3.21
CA SER A 209 14.54 17.32 2.73
C SER A 209 14.81 15.93 2.17
N VAL A 210 15.17 15.84 0.89
CA VAL A 210 15.44 14.60 0.17
C VAL A 210 16.92 14.49 -0.11
N PRO A 211 17.60 13.38 0.24
CA PRO A 211 18.98 13.14 -0.17
C PRO A 211 19.14 13.17 -1.70
N MET A 212 20.15 13.85 -2.21
CA MET A 212 20.41 13.96 -3.65
C MET A 212 20.60 12.57 -4.29
N ALA A 213 21.26 11.64 -3.58
CA ALA A 213 21.41 10.26 -4.05
C ALA A 213 20.06 9.60 -4.37
N LYS A 214 19.05 9.77 -3.51
CA LYS A 214 17.69 9.26 -3.74
C LYS A 214 17.00 9.99 -4.90
N ALA A 215 17.19 11.32 -4.98
CA ALA A 215 16.61 12.13 -6.05
C ALA A 215 17.13 11.73 -7.45
N MET A 216 18.40 11.35 -7.54
CA MET A 216 19.06 10.95 -8.78
C MET A 216 18.86 9.46 -9.13
N ASP A 217 18.54 8.60 -8.16
CA ASP A 217 18.34 7.16 -8.38
C ASP A 217 16.96 6.88 -9.00
N ASP A 218 15.92 6.93 -8.20
CA ASP A 218 14.60 6.40 -8.58
C ASP A 218 13.43 7.38 -8.35
N ALA A 219 13.69 8.60 -7.89
CA ALA A 219 12.67 9.62 -7.71
C ALA A 219 12.01 10.01 -9.03
N MET A 220 10.68 10.22 -9.01
CA MET A 220 9.94 10.71 -10.17
C MET A 220 8.98 11.84 -9.82
N LEU A 221 8.67 12.68 -10.79
CA LEU A 221 7.52 13.57 -10.77
C LEU A 221 6.32 12.80 -11.35
N ALA A 222 5.53 12.19 -10.47
CA ALA A 222 4.35 11.47 -10.89
C ALA A 222 3.27 12.43 -11.41
N LEU A 223 2.71 12.10 -12.57
CA LEU A 223 1.65 12.83 -13.26
C LEU A 223 0.41 11.97 -13.43
N PHE A 224 0.58 10.64 -13.39
CA PHE A 224 -0.49 9.66 -13.53
C PHE A 224 -0.39 8.59 -12.44
N GLN A 225 -1.55 8.00 -12.10
CA GLN A 225 -1.69 6.89 -11.18
C GLN A 225 -2.71 5.90 -11.73
N ASN A 226 -2.34 4.64 -11.85
CA ASN A 226 -3.20 3.57 -12.38
C ASN A 226 -3.82 3.92 -13.75
N GLY A 227 -3.03 4.55 -14.66
CA GLY A 227 -3.45 4.89 -16.01
C GLY A 227 -4.26 6.18 -16.17
N GLU A 228 -4.72 6.81 -15.07
CA GLU A 228 -5.41 8.11 -15.08
C GLU A 228 -4.52 9.24 -14.56
N ARG A 229 -4.89 10.50 -14.82
CA ARG A 229 -4.25 11.65 -14.16
C ARG A 229 -4.39 11.48 -12.64
N LEU A 230 -3.39 11.99 -11.89
CA LEU A 230 -3.48 12.01 -10.43
C LEU A 230 -4.82 12.60 -10.01
N ARG A 231 -5.45 12.00 -9.02
CA ARG A 231 -6.62 12.61 -8.39
C ARG A 231 -6.19 13.78 -7.50
N PRO A 232 -7.06 14.79 -7.28
CA PRO A 232 -6.73 15.94 -6.43
C PRO A 232 -6.16 15.54 -5.06
N GLU A 233 -6.80 14.59 -4.39
CA GLU A 233 -6.38 14.07 -3.09
C GLU A 233 -5.04 13.32 -3.12
N ASN A 234 -4.65 12.80 -4.28
CA ASN A 234 -3.40 12.08 -4.50
C ASN A 234 -2.26 12.98 -5.00
N GLY A 235 -2.52 14.28 -5.20
CA GLY A 235 -1.48 15.28 -5.49
C GLY A 235 -1.51 15.90 -6.88
N TYR A 236 -2.67 15.90 -7.58
CA TYR A 236 -2.84 16.59 -8.86
C TYR A 236 -2.39 18.07 -8.75
N PRO A 237 -1.67 18.66 -9.73
CA PRO A 237 -1.29 18.04 -11.01
C PRO A 237 0.07 17.34 -10.99
N ILE A 238 0.93 17.55 -9.97
CA ILE A 238 2.29 17.03 -9.89
C ILE A 238 2.55 16.55 -8.46
N ARG A 239 3.05 15.32 -8.33
CA ARG A 239 3.53 14.76 -7.08
C ARG A 239 4.99 14.36 -7.19
N LEU A 240 5.83 14.73 -6.23
CA LEU A 240 7.09 14.01 -6.03
C LEU A 240 6.78 12.61 -5.54
N PHE A 241 7.39 11.60 -6.12
CA PHE A 241 7.26 10.23 -5.68
C PHE A 241 8.64 9.61 -5.42
N LEU A 242 8.83 9.10 -4.20
CA LEU A 242 10.07 8.51 -3.72
C LEU A 242 9.81 7.04 -3.33
N PRO A 243 10.10 6.07 -4.22
CA PRO A 243 9.81 4.67 -3.97
C PRO A 243 10.42 4.15 -2.67
N GLY A 244 9.62 3.48 -1.83
CA GLY A 244 10.05 2.86 -0.58
C GLY A 244 10.25 3.80 0.61
N TYR A 245 10.20 5.12 0.41
CA TYR A 245 10.26 6.10 1.50
C TYR A 245 8.86 6.34 2.10
N GLU A 246 8.82 6.81 3.34
CA GLU A 246 7.59 7.19 4.03
C GLU A 246 6.75 8.19 3.21
N GLY A 247 5.43 8.05 3.25
CA GLY A 247 4.51 8.72 2.33
C GLY A 247 4.56 10.25 2.33
N ASN A 248 4.95 10.88 3.46
CA ASN A 248 5.12 12.32 3.55
C ASN A 248 6.31 12.84 2.74
N MET A 249 7.30 12.00 2.45
CA MET A 249 8.44 12.34 1.56
C MET A 249 8.00 12.48 0.11
N SER A 250 6.93 11.80 -0.29
CA SER A 250 6.32 11.89 -1.61
C SER A 250 5.37 13.08 -1.69
N VAL A 251 5.93 14.30 -1.67
CA VAL A 251 5.22 15.57 -1.54
C VAL A 251 4.20 15.77 -2.65
N LYS A 252 2.92 15.98 -2.26
CA LYS A 252 1.80 16.27 -3.16
C LYS A 252 1.78 17.73 -3.59
N TRP A 253 1.11 18.01 -4.72
CA TRP A 253 0.93 19.38 -5.22
C TRP A 253 2.27 20.12 -5.33
N LEU A 254 3.28 19.42 -5.82
CA LEU A 254 4.66 19.89 -5.83
C LEU A 254 4.80 21.20 -6.61
N ARG A 255 5.29 22.24 -5.95
CA ARG A 255 5.48 23.57 -6.56
C ARG A 255 6.94 24.02 -6.62
N ARG A 256 7.81 23.47 -5.76
CA ARG A 256 9.20 23.93 -5.65
C ARG A 256 10.14 22.80 -5.23
N ILE A 257 11.29 22.79 -5.88
CA ILE A 257 12.47 22.01 -5.49
C ILE A 257 13.64 22.97 -5.35
N LYS A 258 14.23 23.06 -4.16
CA LYS A 258 15.44 23.84 -3.90
C LYS A 258 16.61 22.91 -3.67
N VAL A 259 17.60 22.93 -4.55
CA VAL A 259 18.85 22.16 -4.43
C VAL A 259 19.77 22.81 -3.40
N THR A 260 20.28 22.05 -2.41
CA THR A 260 20.99 22.55 -1.24
C THR A 260 22.19 21.68 -0.85
N PRO A 261 23.19 22.23 -0.15
CA PRO A 261 24.35 21.45 0.32
C PRO A 261 24.02 20.61 1.58
N THR A 262 23.04 21.04 2.36
CA THR A 262 22.64 20.44 3.64
C THR A 262 21.13 20.31 3.72
N PRO A 263 20.57 19.44 4.58
CA PRO A 263 19.14 19.35 4.77
C PRO A 263 18.58 20.66 5.36
N THR A 264 17.33 20.97 5.05
CA THR A 264 16.63 22.14 5.57
C THR A 264 15.79 21.73 6.77
N MET A 265 16.06 22.32 7.93
CA MET A 265 15.35 22.03 9.19
C MET A 265 13.98 22.71 9.22
N THR A 266 13.05 22.21 8.37
CA THR A 266 11.66 22.67 8.38
C THR A 266 10.91 22.10 9.60
N LYS A 267 9.70 22.62 9.89
CA LYS A 267 8.86 22.06 10.95
C LYS A 267 8.52 20.59 10.74
N ASP A 268 8.43 20.16 9.47
CA ASP A 268 8.08 18.77 9.14
C ASP A 268 9.27 17.82 9.38
N GLU A 269 10.52 18.32 9.36
CA GLU A 269 11.72 17.54 9.71
C GLU A 269 11.98 17.51 11.23
N THR A 270 11.61 18.57 11.95
CA THR A 270 12.05 18.77 13.34
C THR A 270 10.95 18.50 14.37
N SER A 271 9.68 18.83 14.05
CA SER A 271 8.59 18.75 15.03
C SER A 271 7.49 17.75 14.68
N ARG A 272 7.58 17.09 13.53
CA ARG A 272 6.53 16.16 13.07
C ARG A 272 7.04 14.74 12.79
N TYR A 273 8.00 14.62 11.87
CA TYR A 273 8.44 13.32 11.36
C TYR A 273 9.79 12.94 11.93
N THR A 274 9.77 12.68 13.23
CA THR A 274 10.91 12.17 13.99
C THR A 274 10.46 10.94 14.78
N ASP A 275 11.32 9.94 14.89
CA ASP A 275 11.04 8.70 15.59
C ASP A 275 11.52 8.75 17.03
N LEU A 276 10.58 8.82 17.98
CA LEU A 276 10.87 8.75 19.40
C LEU A 276 11.44 7.38 19.75
N GLN A 277 12.60 7.38 20.41
CA GLN A 277 13.28 6.18 20.85
C GLN A 277 12.97 5.88 22.33
N ALA A 278 13.25 4.65 22.78
CA ALA A 278 13.02 4.22 24.15
C ALA A 278 13.81 5.06 25.18
N ASP A 279 14.96 5.64 24.80
CA ASP A 279 15.79 6.51 25.63
C ASP A 279 15.31 7.98 25.68
N GLY A 280 14.17 8.29 25.05
CA GLY A 280 13.58 9.62 25.01
C GLY A 280 14.18 10.57 23.94
N LYS A 281 15.16 10.11 23.16
CA LYS A 281 15.67 10.87 22.01
C LYS A 281 14.80 10.67 20.78
N SER A 282 14.89 11.62 19.84
CA SER A 282 14.21 11.52 18.55
C SER A 282 15.22 11.37 17.41
N LEU A 283 15.03 10.38 16.57
CA LEU A 283 15.77 10.23 15.32
C LEU A 283 15.10 11.03 14.21
N MET A 284 15.89 11.75 13.44
CA MET A 284 15.48 12.42 12.19
C MET A 284 15.97 11.62 10.98
N PHE A 285 15.35 11.84 9.84
CA PHE A 285 15.77 11.28 8.54
C PHE A 285 15.63 9.74 8.45
N THR A 286 14.63 9.18 9.10
CA THR A 286 14.27 7.77 9.08
C THR A 286 13.30 7.48 7.93
N TYR A 287 13.76 7.64 6.70
CA TYR A 287 12.90 7.68 5.52
C TYR A 287 12.39 6.35 4.98
N PRO A 288 13.22 5.28 4.87
CA PRO A 288 12.77 4.01 4.32
C PRO A 288 11.73 3.35 5.22
N MET A 289 10.69 2.78 4.61
CA MET A 289 9.74 1.91 5.31
C MET A 289 10.33 0.51 5.44
N GLU A 290 10.41 0.00 6.66
CA GLU A 290 11.00 -1.31 6.95
C GLU A 290 10.13 -2.45 6.41
N VAL A 291 10.74 -3.66 6.37
CA VAL A 291 10.06 -4.88 5.95
C VAL A 291 8.87 -5.18 6.84
N LYS A 292 7.71 -5.44 6.23
CA LYS A 292 6.44 -5.65 6.92
C LYS A 292 5.56 -6.64 6.19
N SER A 293 4.77 -7.40 6.93
CA SER A 293 3.66 -8.19 6.42
C SER A 293 2.44 -8.05 7.31
N LEU A 294 1.27 -8.27 6.71
CA LEU A 294 -0.02 -8.22 7.38
C LEU A 294 -0.95 -9.27 6.77
N ILE A 295 -1.50 -10.15 7.58
CA ILE A 295 -2.64 -10.98 7.16
C ILE A 295 -3.86 -10.06 7.03
N THR A 296 -4.46 -10.01 5.84
CA THR A 296 -5.68 -9.25 5.58
C THR A 296 -6.93 -10.10 5.70
N ARG A 297 -6.80 -11.43 5.51
CA ARG A 297 -7.87 -12.42 5.71
C ARG A 297 -7.28 -13.74 6.22
N PRO A 298 -7.91 -14.33 7.26
CA PRO A 298 -8.92 -13.73 8.12
C PRO A 298 -8.31 -12.66 9.05
N SER A 299 -9.08 -11.62 9.36
CA SER A 299 -8.69 -10.51 10.23
C SER A 299 -9.86 -10.05 11.08
N HIS A 300 -9.64 -9.11 12.01
CA HIS A 300 -10.67 -8.59 12.90
C HIS A 300 -11.95 -8.17 12.16
N GLY A 301 -13.09 -8.56 12.72
CA GLY A 301 -14.42 -8.30 12.16
C GLY A 301 -14.91 -9.35 11.16
N LEU A 302 -14.06 -10.32 10.79
CA LEU A 302 -14.45 -11.47 9.99
C LEU A 302 -14.76 -12.68 10.89
N THR A 303 -15.61 -13.58 10.39
CA THR A 303 -15.96 -14.83 11.06
C THR A 303 -15.78 -15.99 10.09
N LEU A 304 -15.01 -16.99 10.49
CA LEU A 304 -14.85 -18.23 9.75
C LEU A 304 -16.14 -19.06 9.85
N ARG A 305 -16.57 -19.65 8.72
CA ARG A 305 -17.85 -20.38 8.65
C ARG A 305 -17.85 -21.75 9.32
N GLY A 306 -16.69 -22.22 9.82
CA GLY A 306 -16.54 -23.50 10.49
C GLY A 306 -15.21 -24.17 10.19
N PRO A 307 -14.92 -25.34 10.81
CA PRO A 307 -13.71 -26.11 10.53
C PRO A 307 -13.57 -26.47 9.06
N GLY A 308 -12.35 -26.63 8.59
CA GLY A 308 -12.02 -26.97 7.22
C GLY A 308 -10.84 -26.19 6.68
N VAL A 309 -10.64 -26.23 5.36
CA VAL A 309 -9.57 -25.49 4.71
C VAL A 309 -9.96 -24.02 4.61
N GLN A 310 -9.15 -23.16 5.21
CA GLN A 310 -9.28 -21.71 5.17
C GLN A 310 -8.11 -21.12 4.37
N ALA A 311 -8.39 -20.09 3.58
CA ALA A 311 -7.34 -19.32 2.93
C ALA A 311 -6.84 -18.21 3.87
N VAL A 312 -5.57 -18.28 4.28
CA VAL A 312 -4.89 -17.16 4.93
C VAL A 312 -4.21 -16.34 3.84
N THR A 313 -4.63 -15.08 3.67
CA THR A 313 -4.07 -14.17 2.66
C THR A 313 -3.63 -12.86 3.27
N GLY A 314 -2.64 -12.22 2.66
CA GLY A 314 -2.15 -10.95 3.16
C GLY A 314 -1.25 -10.23 2.17
N LEU A 315 -0.67 -9.14 2.64
CA LEU A 315 0.25 -8.28 1.92
C LEU A 315 1.59 -8.21 2.66
N ALA A 316 2.68 -8.13 1.92
CA ALA A 316 4.02 -7.86 2.43
C ALA A 316 4.72 -6.82 1.57
N TRP A 317 5.60 -6.02 2.15
CA TRP A 317 6.35 -4.97 1.47
C TRP A 317 7.62 -4.59 2.22
N SER A 318 8.57 -3.97 1.51
CA SER A 318 9.76 -3.36 2.07
C SER A 318 10.14 -2.12 1.25
N GLY A 319 10.50 -1.04 1.91
CA GLY A 319 11.03 0.17 1.28
C GLY A 319 12.47 0.01 0.82
N ASN A 320 13.19 -0.98 1.34
CA ASN A 320 14.60 -1.23 1.05
C ASN A 320 14.82 -2.20 -0.12
N GLY A 321 13.82 -3.05 -0.43
CA GLY A 321 14.03 -4.09 -1.45
C GLY A 321 12.77 -4.82 -1.89
N THR A 322 12.97 -6.10 -2.22
CA THR A 322 11.96 -7.02 -2.72
C THR A 322 11.65 -8.07 -1.65
N ILE A 323 10.39 -8.42 -1.47
CA ILE A 323 10.02 -9.51 -0.56
C ILE A 323 10.49 -10.85 -1.15
N THR A 324 11.31 -11.57 -0.41
CA THR A 324 11.85 -12.89 -0.82
C THR A 324 11.12 -14.05 -0.15
N ARG A 325 10.53 -13.79 1.02
CA ARG A 325 9.84 -14.80 1.82
C ARG A 325 8.78 -14.18 2.71
N VAL A 326 7.65 -14.87 2.81
CA VAL A 326 6.67 -14.67 3.88
C VAL A 326 6.41 -16.01 4.53
N GLU A 327 6.39 -16.03 5.85
CA GLU A 327 6.03 -17.19 6.65
C GLU A 327 4.81 -16.86 7.49
N VAL A 328 3.92 -17.83 7.64
CA VAL A 328 2.69 -17.74 8.44
C VAL A 328 2.77 -18.77 9.55
N SER A 329 2.44 -18.33 10.76
CA SER A 329 2.18 -19.19 11.91
C SER A 329 0.68 -19.21 12.18
N THR A 330 0.17 -20.38 12.57
CA THR A 330 -1.24 -20.56 12.99
C THR A 330 -1.35 -20.94 14.48
N ASP A 331 -0.23 -20.95 15.20
CA ASP A 331 -0.11 -21.39 16.58
C ASP A 331 0.59 -20.37 17.49
N GLY A 332 0.54 -19.08 17.10
CA GLY A 332 1.09 -17.98 17.91
C GLY A 332 2.61 -17.77 17.75
N GLY A 333 3.23 -18.35 16.74
CA GLY A 333 4.65 -18.18 16.44
C GLY A 333 5.53 -19.38 16.84
N ARG A 334 4.94 -20.50 17.29
CA ARG A 334 5.69 -21.71 17.65
C ARG A 334 6.21 -22.46 16.43
N ALA A 335 5.40 -22.53 15.39
CA ALA A 335 5.80 -23.08 14.08
C ALA A 335 5.48 -22.10 12.96
N TRP A 336 6.31 -22.10 11.91
CA TRP A 336 6.20 -21.21 10.77
C TRP A 336 6.19 -22.00 9.48
N THR A 337 5.21 -21.71 8.62
CA THR A 337 5.08 -22.32 7.31
C THR A 337 5.27 -21.26 6.23
N ARG A 338 6.11 -21.56 5.22
CA ARG A 338 6.31 -20.66 4.09
C ARG A 338 5.02 -20.49 3.30
N ALA A 339 4.59 -19.26 3.12
CA ALA A 339 3.46 -18.90 2.28
C ALA A 339 3.88 -18.80 0.81
N GLU A 340 2.94 -19.04 -0.10
CA GLU A 340 3.10 -18.76 -1.52
C GLU A 340 3.06 -17.25 -1.77
N LEU A 341 4.01 -16.73 -2.54
CA LEU A 341 4.01 -15.34 -3.02
C LEU A 341 3.36 -15.30 -4.40
N ALA A 342 2.31 -14.51 -4.55
CA ALA A 342 1.64 -14.33 -5.84
C ALA A 342 2.44 -13.36 -6.73
N ALA A 343 2.67 -13.76 -7.98
CA ALA A 343 3.30 -12.89 -8.97
C ALA A 343 2.37 -11.71 -9.35
N PRO A 344 2.93 -10.54 -9.71
CA PRO A 344 4.36 -10.22 -9.71
C PRO A 344 4.90 -9.88 -8.32
N VAL A 345 6.17 -10.25 -8.06
CA VAL A 345 6.93 -9.81 -6.88
C VAL A 345 7.92 -8.75 -7.35
N LEU A 346 7.70 -7.51 -6.94
CA LEU A 346 8.43 -6.34 -7.43
C LEU A 346 9.13 -5.60 -6.28
N PRO A 347 10.27 -4.92 -6.53
CA PRO A 347 10.95 -4.14 -5.51
C PRO A 347 10.11 -2.92 -5.09
N ARG A 348 10.08 -2.66 -3.79
CA ARG A 348 9.36 -1.50 -3.21
C ARG A 348 7.88 -1.47 -3.61
N ALA A 349 7.26 -2.67 -3.73
CA ALA A 349 5.86 -2.85 -4.11
C ALA A 349 5.15 -3.79 -3.12
N LEU A 350 3.82 -3.74 -3.11
CA LEU A 350 3.05 -4.73 -2.37
C LEU A 350 3.23 -6.10 -3.00
N THR A 351 3.42 -7.11 -2.17
CA THR A 351 3.46 -8.52 -2.56
C THR A 351 2.32 -9.26 -1.88
N ARG A 352 1.45 -9.89 -2.64
CA ARG A 352 0.37 -10.73 -2.09
C ARG A 352 0.94 -12.09 -1.70
N PHE A 353 0.55 -12.61 -0.53
CA PHE A 353 0.87 -13.97 -0.11
C PHE A 353 -0.38 -14.76 0.26
N ARG A 354 -0.29 -16.09 0.17
CA ARG A 354 -1.37 -17.02 0.47
C ARG A 354 -0.84 -18.28 1.15
N LEU A 355 -1.65 -18.82 2.08
CA LEU A 355 -1.42 -20.11 2.71
C LEU A 355 -2.77 -20.82 2.89
N ALA A 356 -2.86 -22.09 2.47
CA ALA A 356 -3.99 -22.95 2.83
C ALA A 356 -3.78 -23.46 4.26
N TRP A 357 -4.74 -23.16 5.15
CA TRP A 357 -4.70 -23.55 6.55
C TRP A 357 -5.89 -24.49 6.85
N LYS A 358 -5.61 -25.69 7.33
CA LYS A 358 -6.63 -26.62 7.81
C LYS A 358 -6.96 -26.26 9.27
N TRP A 359 -8.04 -25.49 9.44
CA TRP A 359 -8.54 -25.17 10.77
C TRP A 359 -9.42 -26.29 11.30
N ASP A 360 -9.18 -26.69 12.55
CA ASP A 360 -9.88 -27.78 13.24
C ASP A 360 -11.04 -27.27 14.14
N GLY A 361 -11.32 -25.97 14.14
CA GLY A 361 -12.35 -25.36 15.00
C GLY A 361 -11.85 -24.96 16.39
N GLN A 362 -10.57 -25.20 16.71
CA GLN A 362 -9.99 -24.80 18.00
C GLN A 362 -9.47 -23.34 17.94
N PRO A 363 -9.37 -22.67 19.10
CA PRO A 363 -8.74 -21.37 19.17
C PRO A 363 -7.33 -21.38 18.57
N ALA A 364 -7.02 -20.38 17.75
CA ALA A 364 -5.73 -20.27 17.07
C ALA A 364 -5.23 -18.83 17.08
N VAL A 365 -3.92 -18.63 16.93
CA VAL A 365 -3.32 -17.31 16.75
C VAL A 365 -2.53 -17.28 15.45
N LEU A 366 -2.98 -16.43 14.53
CA LEU A 366 -2.37 -16.25 13.21
C LEU A 366 -1.38 -15.09 13.27
N LYS A 367 -0.18 -15.32 12.75
CA LYS A 367 0.87 -14.31 12.55
C LYS A 367 1.47 -14.44 11.16
N SER A 368 1.98 -13.37 10.59
CA SER A 368 2.85 -13.40 9.42
C SER A 368 4.13 -12.62 9.68
N ARG A 369 5.24 -13.06 9.07
CA ARG A 369 6.49 -12.33 9.04
C ARG A 369 7.09 -12.33 7.64
N ALA A 370 7.60 -11.19 7.20
CA ALA A 370 8.27 -11.04 5.92
C ALA A 370 9.78 -10.97 6.07
N THR A 371 10.49 -11.40 5.01
CA THR A 371 11.92 -11.20 4.80
C THR A 371 12.10 -10.58 3.43
N ASP A 372 12.94 -9.56 3.29
CA ASP A 372 13.30 -8.96 2.01
C ASP A 372 14.67 -9.45 1.48
N ASP A 373 15.08 -8.95 0.31
CA ASP A 373 16.34 -9.32 -0.35
C ASP A 373 17.59 -8.68 0.29
N THR A 374 17.41 -7.76 1.25
CA THR A 374 18.51 -7.26 2.11
C THR A 374 18.80 -8.20 3.28
N GLY A 375 17.93 -9.19 3.50
CA GLY A 375 17.99 -10.11 4.64
C GLY A 375 17.28 -9.59 5.89
N ALA A 376 16.65 -8.40 5.83
CA ALA A 376 15.88 -7.88 6.94
C ALA A 376 14.63 -8.73 7.19
N VAL A 377 14.33 -9.01 8.46
CA VAL A 377 13.20 -9.81 8.91
C VAL A 377 12.30 -8.99 9.82
N GLN A 378 11.01 -9.04 9.58
CA GLN A 378 10.01 -8.36 10.41
C GLN A 378 10.07 -8.85 11.87
N PRO A 379 10.24 -7.96 12.87
CA PRO A 379 10.40 -8.34 14.27
C PRO A 379 9.06 -8.71 14.94
N GLU A 380 9.14 -9.56 15.95
CA GLU A 380 8.01 -9.75 16.88
C GLU A 380 7.64 -8.43 17.57
N ARG A 381 6.33 -8.24 17.84
CA ARG A 381 5.83 -7.02 18.49
C ARG A 381 6.57 -6.70 19.80
N ALA A 382 6.79 -7.69 20.64
CA ALA A 382 7.46 -7.49 21.94
C ALA A 382 8.89 -6.95 21.76
N LYS A 383 9.65 -7.50 20.80
CA LYS A 383 10.98 -7.00 20.46
C LYS A 383 10.90 -5.58 19.90
N PHE A 384 9.97 -5.32 18.96
CA PHE A 384 9.77 -3.99 18.38
C PHE A 384 9.51 -2.92 19.46
N ILE A 385 8.59 -3.20 20.40
CA ILE A 385 8.28 -2.27 21.50
C ILE A 385 9.46 -2.10 22.47
N ALA A 386 10.23 -3.16 22.71
CA ALA A 386 11.44 -3.04 23.54
C ALA A 386 12.50 -2.13 22.90
N ASP A 387 12.66 -2.21 21.59
CA ASP A 387 13.65 -1.41 20.84
C ASP A 387 13.21 0.07 20.66
N HIS A 388 11.92 0.32 20.37
CA HIS A 388 11.40 1.64 19.98
C HIS A 388 10.60 2.35 21.07
N GLY A 389 10.23 1.67 22.13
CA GLY A 389 9.38 2.19 23.20
C GLY A 389 7.88 2.12 22.90
N GLN A 390 7.08 2.35 23.93
CA GLN A 390 5.60 2.27 23.88
C GLN A 390 4.94 3.53 23.31
N ASN A 391 5.65 4.65 23.31
CA ASN A 391 5.10 5.98 22.96
C ASN A 391 5.39 6.39 21.50
N GLY A 392 5.81 5.46 20.66
CA GLY A 392 6.05 5.71 19.23
C GLY A 392 4.77 6.04 18.48
N VAL A 393 4.91 6.73 17.36
CA VAL A 393 3.80 7.12 16.47
C VAL A 393 4.05 6.63 15.05
N PHE A 394 5.32 6.54 14.64
CA PHE A 394 5.73 6.28 13.26
C PHE A 394 6.46 4.94 13.14
N HIS A 395 6.59 4.48 11.89
CA HIS A 395 7.41 3.33 11.49
C HIS A 395 7.10 1.99 12.20
N TYR A 396 5.83 1.78 12.64
CA TYR A 396 5.47 0.49 13.22
C TYR A 396 5.55 -0.62 12.18
N HIS A 397 6.47 -1.55 12.34
CA HIS A 397 6.63 -2.73 11.49
C HIS A 397 6.66 -4.07 12.26
N GLY A 398 6.33 -4.07 13.56
CA GLY A 398 6.19 -5.28 14.34
C GLY A 398 5.11 -6.23 13.82
N ILE A 399 5.27 -7.53 14.05
CA ILE A 399 4.31 -8.56 13.67
C ILE A 399 2.94 -8.26 14.29
N VAL A 400 1.88 -8.40 13.47
CA VAL A 400 0.48 -8.30 13.89
C VAL A 400 -0.09 -9.70 14.09
N ALA A 401 -0.87 -9.90 15.16
CA ALA A 401 -1.46 -11.18 15.49
C ALA A 401 -2.99 -11.11 15.51
N TRP A 402 -3.62 -12.16 14.96
CA TRP A 402 -5.06 -12.34 14.92
C TRP A 402 -5.45 -13.60 15.71
N GLY A 403 -6.22 -13.44 16.78
CA GLY A 403 -6.81 -14.55 17.53
C GLY A 403 -8.10 -15.03 16.86
N VAL A 404 -8.15 -16.29 16.48
CA VAL A 404 -9.35 -16.97 16.00
C VAL A 404 -9.99 -17.71 17.17
N GLN A 405 -11.25 -17.41 17.47
CA GLN A 405 -12.02 -18.06 18.52
C GLN A 405 -12.64 -19.37 18.02
N ALA A 406 -13.06 -20.27 18.90
CA ALA A 406 -13.72 -21.52 18.53
C ALA A 406 -15.03 -21.32 17.72
N ASN A 407 -15.72 -20.19 17.91
CA ASN A 407 -16.89 -19.80 17.12
C ASN A 407 -16.53 -19.18 15.76
N GLY A 408 -15.25 -19.12 15.40
CA GLY A 408 -14.77 -18.56 14.14
C GLY A 408 -14.54 -17.03 14.16
N GLU A 409 -14.91 -16.32 15.23
CA GLU A 409 -14.69 -14.88 15.35
C GLU A 409 -13.20 -14.57 15.38
N VAL A 410 -12.79 -13.53 14.65
CA VAL A 410 -11.38 -13.09 14.55
C VAL A 410 -11.18 -11.73 15.21
N LYS A 411 -10.18 -11.62 16.06
CA LYS A 411 -9.85 -10.38 16.80
C LYS A 411 -8.36 -10.07 16.76
N HIS A 412 -7.99 -8.80 16.91
CA HIS A 412 -6.63 -8.43 17.26
C HIS A 412 -6.27 -9.01 18.62
N VAL A 413 -5.06 -9.55 18.76
CA VAL A 413 -4.52 -10.05 20.04
C VAL A 413 -3.05 -9.65 20.19
N TYR A 414 -2.60 -9.57 21.44
CA TYR A 414 -1.20 -9.45 21.83
C TYR A 414 -0.83 -10.71 22.59
N PRO A 415 -0.37 -11.78 21.90
CA PRO A 415 -0.03 -13.07 22.54
C PRO A 415 1.27 -13.00 23.35
#